data_8168b5a00f46faa4fb658e34689aefa4
#
_entry.id   8168b5a00f46faa4fb658e34689aefa4
#
_cell.length_a   1.000
_cell.length_b   1.000
_cell.length_c   1.000
_cell.angle_alpha   90.00
_cell.angle_beta   90.00
_cell.angle_gamma   90.00
#
_symmetry.space_group_name_H-M   'P 1'
#
loop_
_entity.id
_entity.type
_entity.pdbx_description
1 polymer ?
#
loop_
_entity_poly.entity_id
_entity_poly.type
_entity_poly.pdbx_seq_one_letter_code
_entity_poly.pdbx_strand_id
1 'polypeptide(L)'
;MQVLLGWFLIIFPGILLIGQIISSINFTLAQKLGLQEDPDETDSLLQRAERYTAYWDLITLVWLPLSGVLMVLNNPAWPLVAFFGGAIYVDTGGREAAKILSFKHEGIRIGSPKQHRIFFATYLVMALIGIVVVTYSLGSLSNAL
;
A
#
# COMPACT_ATOMS: atom_id res chain seq x y z
N MET A 1 12.35 20.62 -1.41
CA MET A 1 11.22 19.81 -0.89
C MET A 1 10.90 18.61 -1.77
N GLN A 2 10.77 18.76 -3.09
CA GLN A 2 10.47 17.67 -4.03
C GLN A 2 11.42 16.45 -3.91
N VAL A 3 12.73 16.67 -3.91
CA VAL A 3 13.72 15.56 -3.82
C VAL A 3 13.62 14.79 -2.51
N LEU A 4 13.40 15.48 -1.39
CA LEU A 4 13.22 14.82 -0.08
C LEU A 4 11.93 13.97 -0.06
N LEU A 5 10.83 14.50 -0.58
CA LEU A 5 9.61 13.74 -0.75
C LEU A 5 9.84 12.55 -1.69
N GLY A 6 10.57 12.75 -2.79
CA GLY A 6 10.93 11.67 -3.71
C GLY A 6 11.65 10.52 -3.03
N TRP A 7 12.67 10.79 -2.21
CA TRP A 7 13.35 9.75 -1.43
C TRP A 7 12.42 9.06 -0.42
N PHE A 8 11.56 9.82 0.24
CA PHE A 8 10.56 9.22 1.14
C PHE A 8 9.64 8.25 0.39
N LEU A 9 9.16 8.64 -0.82
CA LEU A 9 8.28 7.79 -1.64
C LEU A 9 9.00 6.56 -2.21
N ILE A 10 10.30 6.63 -2.45
CA ILE A 10 11.10 5.45 -2.82
C ILE A 10 11.22 4.49 -1.64
N ILE A 11 11.57 4.99 -0.47
CA ILE A 11 11.92 4.15 0.69
C ILE A 11 10.67 3.55 1.33
N PHE A 12 9.73 4.37 1.78
CA PHE A 12 8.59 3.88 2.57
C PHE A 12 7.61 3.06 1.74
N PRO A 13 7.05 3.55 0.61
CA PRO A 13 6.25 2.73 -0.28
C PRO A 13 7.02 1.56 -0.88
N GLY A 14 8.32 1.70 -1.12
CA GLY A 14 9.18 0.63 -1.59
C GLY A 14 9.28 -0.54 -0.62
N ILE A 15 9.35 -0.28 0.69
CA ILE A 15 9.31 -1.33 1.73
C ILE A 15 7.98 -2.09 1.67
N LEU A 16 6.85 -1.39 1.53
CA LEU A 16 5.54 -2.03 1.40
C LEU A 16 5.47 -2.90 0.13
N LEU A 17 5.98 -2.39 -1.00
CA LEU A 17 6.06 -3.14 -2.25
C LEU A 17 6.92 -4.40 -2.12
N ILE A 18 8.06 -4.33 -1.42
CA ILE A 18 8.91 -5.50 -1.13
C ILE A 18 8.13 -6.54 -0.32
N GLY A 19 7.33 -6.10 0.66
CA GLY A 19 6.44 -6.98 1.42
C GLY A 19 5.47 -7.74 0.52
N GLN A 20 4.88 -7.06 -0.48
CA GLN A 20 3.98 -7.70 -1.45
C GLN A 20 4.73 -8.62 -2.43
N ILE A 21 5.95 -8.29 -2.83
CA ILE A 21 6.80 -9.19 -3.62
C ILE A 21 7.04 -10.50 -2.86
N ILE A 22 7.43 -10.41 -1.58
CA ILE A 22 7.63 -11.61 -0.75
C ILE A 22 6.34 -12.41 -0.62
N SER A 23 5.21 -11.75 -0.37
CA SER A 23 3.89 -12.38 -0.22
C SER A 23 3.43 -13.08 -1.50
N SER A 24 3.72 -12.51 -2.67
CA SER A 24 3.35 -13.09 -3.96
C SER A 24 4.21 -14.31 -4.34
N ILE A 25 5.51 -14.27 -4.03
CA ILE A 25 6.45 -15.35 -4.38
C ILE A 25 6.36 -16.49 -3.36
N ASN A 26 6.33 -16.17 -2.07
CA ASN A 26 6.33 -17.14 -0.98
C ASN A 26 5.45 -16.67 0.17
N PHE A 27 4.14 -16.96 0.06
CA PHE A 27 3.14 -16.54 1.05
C PHE A 27 3.43 -17.09 2.46
N THR A 28 3.92 -18.34 2.55
CA THR A 28 4.29 -18.95 3.83
C THR A 28 5.48 -18.22 4.49
N LEU A 29 6.45 -17.76 3.70
CA LEU A 29 7.54 -16.95 4.24
C LEU A 29 7.01 -15.58 4.71
N ALA A 30 6.11 -14.96 3.97
CA ALA A 30 5.49 -13.71 4.36
C ALA A 30 4.75 -13.84 5.71
N GLN A 31 4.02 -14.94 5.92
CA GLN A 31 3.37 -15.25 7.20
C GLN A 31 4.39 -15.39 8.33
N LYS A 32 5.47 -16.13 8.12
CA LYS A 32 6.55 -16.29 9.12
C LYS A 32 7.25 -14.98 9.47
N LEU A 33 7.32 -14.04 8.53
CA LEU A 33 7.90 -12.71 8.74
C LEU A 33 6.90 -11.69 9.35
N GLY A 34 5.64 -12.10 9.56
CA GLY A 34 4.58 -11.23 10.08
C GLY A 34 4.10 -10.18 9.07
N LEU A 35 4.40 -10.38 7.78
CA LEU A 35 3.92 -9.52 6.67
C LEU A 35 2.51 -9.90 6.24
N GLN A 36 2.06 -11.09 6.61
CA GLN A 36 0.73 -11.63 6.39
C GLN A 36 0.21 -12.25 7.68
N GLU A 37 -1.09 -12.51 7.76
CA GLU A 37 -1.73 -13.07 8.93
C GLU A 37 -1.25 -14.51 9.21
N ASP A 38 -1.23 -14.85 10.51
CA ASP A 38 -0.89 -16.18 10.96
C ASP A 38 -1.92 -17.22 10.45
N PRO A 39 -1.48 -18.32 9.80
CA PRO A 39 -2.38 -19.32 9.24
C PRO A 39 -3.25 -20.03 10.31
N ASP A 40 -2.77 -20.15 11.55
CA ASP A 40 -3.50 -20.82 12.63
C ASP A 40 -4.61 -19.92 13.22
N GLU A 41 -4.45 -18.60 13.11
CA GLU A 41 -5.39 -17.60 13.63
C GLU A 41 -6.37 -17.09 12.57
N THR A 42 -6.17 -17.42 11.28
CA THR A 42 -6.87 -16.82 10.15
C THR A 42 -7.61 -17.87 9.33
N ASP A 43 -8.82 -17.54 8.87
CA ASP A 43 -9.60 -18.39 7.98
C ASP A 43 -8.92 -18.53 6.59
N SER A 44 -9.03 -19.72 6.01
CA SER A 44 -8.48 -20.03 4.70
C SER A 44 -9.04 -19.16 3.57
N LEU A 45 -10.26 -18.62 3.74
CA LEU A 45 -10.87 -17.71 2.78
C LEU A 45 -10.10 -16.37 2.76
N LEU A 46 -9.80 -15.81 3.93
CA LEU A 46 -9.02 -14.58 4.03
C LEU A 46 -7.60 -14.80 3.49
N GLN A 47 -6.93 -15.90 3.88
CA GLN A 47 -5.59 -16.22 3.39
C GLN A 47 -5.53 -16.28 1.85
N ARG A 48 -6.54 -16.86 1.21
CA ARG A 48 -6.64 -16.89 -0.26
C ARG A 48 -6.86 -15.49 -0.83
N ALA A 49 -7.75 -14.70 -0.22
CA ALA A 49 -8.00 -13.33 -0.65
C ALA A 49 -6.71 -12.49 -0.57
N GLU A 50 -5.97 -12.54 0.55
CA GLU A 50 -4.70 -11.83 0.73
C GLU A 50 -3.64 -12.26 -0.29
N ARG A 51 -3.55 -13.54 -0.61
CA ARG A 51 -2.62 -14.03 -1.61
C ARG A 51 -2.91 -13.47 -3.00
N TYR A 52 -4.18 -13.38 -3.41
CA TYR A 52 -4.54 -12.76 -4.69
C TYR A 52 -4.38 -11.24 -4.66
N THR A 53 -4.67 -10.60 -3.54
CA THR A 53 -4.39 -9.18 -3.33
C THR A 53 -2.90 -8.88 -3.51
N ALA A 54 -2.00 -9.72 -2.96
CA ALA A 54 -0.55 -9.53 -3.12
C ALA A 54 -0.11 -9.50 -4.59
N TYR A 55 -0.68 -10.33 -5.46
CA TYR A 55 -0.39 -10.28 -6.91
C TYR A 55 -0.88 -8.97 -7.54
N TRP A 56 -2.07 -8.50 -7.16
CA TRP A 56 -2.62 -7.25 -7.68
C TRP A 56 -1.81 -6.05 -7.22
N ASP A 57 -1.36 -6.07 -5.98
CA ASP A 57 -0.57 -5.01 -5.37
C ASP A 57 0.81 -4.82 -6.03
N LEU A 58 1.39 -5.86 -6.65
CA LEU A 58 2.61 -5.71 -7.44
C LEU A 58 2.43 -4.72 -8.60
N ILE A 59 1.25 -4.69 -9.20
CA ILE A 59 0.95 -3.82 -10.33
C ILE A 59 0.52 -2.44 -9.86
N THR A 60 -0.19 -2.38 -8.73
CA THR A 60 -0.83 -1.14 -8.27
C THR A 60 0.08 -0.32 -7.36
N LEU A 61 0.83 -0.93 -6.43
CA LEU A 61 1.65 -0.18 -5.47
C LEU A 61 2.98 0.33 -6.05
N VAL A 62 3.40 -0.13 -7.22
CA VAL A 62 4.66 0.30 -7.86
C VAL A 62 4.66 1.78 -8.26
N TRP A 63 3.48 2.36 -8.50
CA TRP A 63 3.35 3.73 -9.04
C TRP A 63 3.87 4.80 -8.10
N LEU A 64 3.70 4.61 -6.79
CA LEU A 64 4.15 5.60 -5.83
C LEU A 64 5.68 5.62 -5.67
N PRO A 65 6.41 4.50 -5.49
CA PRO A 65 7.88 4.47 -5.58
C PRO A 65 8.41 5.00 -6.92
N LEU A 66 7.76 4.66 -8.04
CA LEU A 66 8.13 5.17 -9.36
C LEU A 66 8.03 6.70 -9.41
N SER A 67 6.96 7.28 -8.86
CA SER A 67 6.84 8.74 -8.78
C SER A 67 7.98 9.36 -7.97
N GLY A 68 8.40 8.71 -6.88
CA GLY A 68 9.56 9.11 -6.09
C GLY A 68 10.86 9.17 -6.92
N VAL A 69 11.10 8.13 -7.74
CA VAL A 69 12.25 8.12 -8.69
C VAL A 69 12.17 9.30 -9.64
N LEU A 70 11.01 9.54 -10.26
CA LEU A 70 10.82 10.64 -11.18
C LEU A 70 11.02 12.01 -10.51
N MET A 71 10.60 12.17 -9.24
CA MET A 71 10.85 13.36 -8.43
C MET A 71 12.34 13.62 -8.21
N VAL A 72 13.11 12.58 -7.85
CA VAL A 72 14.56 12.68 -7.62
C VAL A 72 15.30 13.03 -8.93
N LEU A 73 14.85 12.46 -10.05
CA LEU A 73 15.40 12.73 -11.38
C LEU A 73 14.92 14.06 -12.00
N ASN A 74 14.08 14.83 -11.30
CA ASN A 74 13.45 16.06 -11.83
C ASN A 74 12.72 15.84 -13.17
N ASN A 75 12.15 14.66 -13.37
CA ASN A 75 11.40 14.35 -14.58
C ASN A 75 10.02 15.03 -14.54
N PRO A 76 9.59 15.79 -15.57
CA PRO A 76 8.34 16.56 -15.54
C PRO A 76 7.07 15.71 -15.45
N ALA A 77 7.14 14.40 -15.70
CA ALA A 77 5.99 13.49 -15.56
C ALA A 77 5.66 13.12 -14.12
N TRP A 78 6.54 13.44 -13.14
CA TRP A 78 6.34 13.02 -11.77
C TRP A 78 4.97 13.40 -11.16
N PRO A 79 4.39 14.61 -11.44
CA PRO A 79 3.15 14.97 -10.78
C PRO A 79 1.98 14.08 -11.21
N LEU A 80 1.93 13.71 -12.49
CA LEU A 80 0.90 12.81 -13.01
C LEU A 80 1.02 11.41 -12.42
N VAL A 81 2.24 10.86 -12.36
CA VAL A 81 2.51 9.53 -11.79
C VAL A 81 2.27 9.53 -10.29
N ALA A 82 2.62 10.61 -9.57
CA ALA A 82 2.38 10.78 -8.16
C ALA A 82 0.88 10.89 -7.84
N PHE A 83 0.12 11.65 -8.64
CA PHE A 83 -1.33 11.73 -8.51
C PHE A 83 -1.98 10.35 -8.62
N PHE A 84 -1.62 9.58 -9.66
CA PHE A 84 -2.14 8.24 -9.89
C PHE A 84 -1.75 7.28 -8.76
N GLY A 85 -0.47 7.24 -8.39
CA GLY A 85 0.02 6.37 -7.30
C GLY A 85 -0.58 6.74 -5.95
N GLY A 86 -0.74 8.04 -5.66
CA GLY A 86 -1.39 8.52 -4.44
C GLY A 86 -2.86 8.12 -4.36
N ALA A 87 -3.61 8.24 -5.46
CA ALA A 87 -5.00 7.81 -5.52
C ALA A 87 -5.14 6.29 -5.27
N ILE A 88 -4.24 5.47 -5.82
CA ILE A 88 -4.18 4.03 -5.56
C ILE A 88 -3.94 3.76 -4.06
N TYR A 89 -3.04 4.49 -3.40
CA TYR A 89 -2.77 4.32 -1.98
C TYR A 89 -3.97 4.66 -1.10
N VAL A 90 -4.75 5.68 -1.45
CA VAL A 90 -6.02 5.99 -0.77
C VAL A 90 -7.02 4.85 -0.96
N ASP A 91 -7.21 4.38 -2.20
CA ASP A 91 -8.10 3.26 -2.51
C ASP A 91 -7.69 2.00 -1.75
N THR A 92 -6.40 1.61 -1.84
CA THR A 92 -5.89 0.40 -1.18
C THR A 92 -6.12 0.46 0.33
N GLY A 93 -5.75 1.58 0.99
CA GLY A 93 -5.97 1.72 2.43
C GLY A 93 -7.44 1.60 2.84
N GLY A 94 -8.35 2.23 2.10
CA GLY A 94 -9.79 2.17 2.35
C GLY A 94 -10.39 0.79 2.05
N ARG A 95 -10.05 0.23 0.91
CA ARG A 95 -10.54 -1.08 0.46
C ARG A 95 -10.10 -2.22 1.38
N GLU A 96 -8.83 -2.25 1.79
CA GLU A 96 -8.32 -3.27 2.70
C GLU A 96 -8.98 -3.18 4.07
N ALA A 97 -9.14 -1.96 4.61
CA ALA A 97 -9.85 -1.77 5.86
C ALA A 97 -11.32 -2.25 5.77
N ALA A 98 -12.03 -1.91 4.68
CA ALA A 98 -13.41 -2.32 4.46
C ALA A 98 -13.54 -3.85 4.30
N LYS A 99 -12.62 -4.49 3.58
CA LYS A 99 -12.55 -5.95 3.40
C LYS A 99 -12.43 -6.66 4.76
N ILE A 100 -11.48 -6.26 5.60
CA ILE A 100 -11.26 -6.85 6.92
C ILE A 100 -12.48 -6.65 7.83
N LEU A 101 -13.09 -5.46 7.82
CA LEU A 101 -14.30 -5.20 8.59
C LEU A 101 -15.48 -6.08 8.14
N SER A 102 -15.65 -6.27 6.82
CA SER A 102 -16.67 -7.15 6.27
C SER A 102 -16.47 -8.60 6.73
N PHE A 103 -15.25 -9.13 6.61
CA PHE A 103 -14.96 -10.49 7.05
C PHE A 103 -15.20 -10.67 8.56
N LYS A 104 -14.83 -9.67 9.36
CA LYS A 104 -15.12 -9.67 10.80
C LYS A 104 -16.63 -9.70 11.08
N HIS A 105 -17.43 -8.95 10.33
CA HIS A 105 -18.88 -8.92 10.47
C HIS A 105 -19.51 -10.29 10.14
N GLU A 106 -18.97 -11.00 9.16
CA GLU A 106 -19.40 -12.36 8.78
C GLU A 106 -18.89 -13.45 9.72
N GLY A 107 -18.20 -13.10 10.79
CA GLY A 107 -17.66 -14.06 11.76
C GLY A 107 -16.46 -14.86 11.25
N ILE A 108 -15.83 -14.44 10.15
CA ILE A 108 -14.62 -15.05 9.61
C ILE A 108 -13.45 -14.68 10.52
N ARG A 109 -12.61 -15.66 10.86
CA ARG A 109 -11.40 -15.41 11.64
C ARG A 109 -10.39 -14.62 10.83
N ILE A 110 -10.04 -13.43 11.33
CA ILE A 110 -9.21 -12.45 10.62
C ILE A 110 -7.81 -12.28 11.21
N GLY A 111 -7.39 -13.12 12.15
CA GLY A 111 -6.10 -13.09 12.84
C GLY A 111 -6.13 -12.47 14.23
N SER A 112 -4.97 -12.22 14.83
CA SER A 112 -4.87 -11.72 16.19
C SER A 112 -5.20 -10.22 16.30
N PRO A 113 -5.69 -9.75 17.47
CA PRO A 113 -5.94 -8.33 17.71
C PRO A 113 -4.69 -7.45 17.56
N LYS A 114 -3.49 -8.00 17.80
CA LYS A 114 -2.21 -7.30 17.64
C LYS A 114 -1.90 -7.05 16.16
N GLN A 115 -2.05 -8.07 15.33
CA GLN A 115 -1.84 -7.96 13.87
C GLN A 115 -2.82 -6.97 13.25
N HIS A 116 -4.11 -7.03 13.65
CA HIS A 116 -5.10 -6.07 13.17
C HIS A 116 -4.72 -4.62 13.44
N ARG A 117 -4.22 -4.31 14.64
CA ARG A 117 -3.80 -2.93 14.96
C ARG A 117 -2.69 -2.47 14.04
N ILE A 118 -1.72 -3.34 13.74
CA ILE A 118 -0.60 -3.02 12.84
C ILE A 118 -1.12 -2.80 11.43
N PHE A 119 -1.96 -3.71 10.90
CA PHE A 119 -2.48 -3.60 9.54
C PHE A 119 -3.39 -2.38 9.37
N PHE A 120 -4.32 -2.13 10.31
CA PHE A 120 -5.14 -0.93 10.27
C PHE A 120 -4.33 0.36 10.38
N ALA A 121 -3.28 0.39 11.20
CA ALA A 121 -2.36 1.52 11.25
C ALA A 121 -1.64 1.71 9.90
N THR A 122 -1.21 0.61 9.25
CA THR A 122 -0.60 0.66 7.92
C THR A 122 -1.59 1.19 6.87
N TYR A 123 -2.84 0.71 6.85
CA TYR A 123 -3.87 1.18 5.92
C TYR A 123 -4.17 2.68 6.11
N LEU A 124 -4.25 3.14 7.36
CA LEU A 124 -4.42 4.55 7.67
C LEU A 124 -3.24 5.39 7.17
N VAL A 125 -2.01 4.94 7.43
CA VAL A 125 -0.79 5.61 6.97
C VAL A 125 -0.73 5.65 5.43
N MET A 126 -1.08 4.57 4.75
CA MET A 126 -1.17 4.54 3.28
C MET A 126 -2.17 5.58 2.77
N ALA A 127 -3.37 5.63 3.34
CA ALA A 127 -4.39 6.59 2.94
C ALA A 127 -3.93 8.05 3.16
N LEU A 128 -3.30 8.33 4.30
CA LEU A 128 -2.75 9.67 4.59
C LEU A 128 -1.63 10.07 3.63
N ILE A 129 -0.69 9.18 3.35
CA ILE A 129 0.36 9.42 2.35
C ILE A 129 -0.28 9.68 0.99
N GLY A 130 -1.25 8.87 0.59
CA GLY A 130 -1.96 9.04 -0.69
C GLY A 130 -2.61 10.41 -0.79
N ILE A 131 -3.34 10.85 0.24
CA ILE A 131 -3.98 12.18 0.28
C ILE A 131 -2.94 13.31 0.13
N VAL A 132 -1.85 13.25 0.90
CA VAL A 132 -0.78 14.24 0.84
C VAL A 132 -0.16 14.32 -0.54
N VAL A 133 0.14 13.16 -1.15
CA VAL A 133 0.76 13.08 -2.46
C VAL A 133 -0.19 13.57 -3.56
N VAL A 134 -1.46 13.19 -3.51
CA VAL A 134 -2.49 13.69 -4.45
C VAL A 134 -2.59 15.22 -4.37
N THR A 135 -2.70 15.76 -3.17
CA THR A 135 -2.81 17.22 -2.97
C THR A 135 -1.57 17.96 -3.49
N TYR A 136 -0.38 17.44 -3.16
CA TYR A 136 0.89 18.04 -3.60
C TYR A 136 1.06 17.99 -5.12
N SER A 137 0.70 16.87 -5.77
CA SER A 137 0.79 16.72 -7.22
C SER A 137 -0.20 17.59 -7.96
N LEU A 138 -1.44 17.74 -7.46
CA LEU A 138 -2.43 18.65 -8.01
C LEU A 138 -1.95 20.12 -7.98
N GLY A 139 -1.39 20.55 -6.83
CA GLY A 139 -0.80 21.88 -6.71
C GLY A 139 0.35 22.12 -7.71
N SER A 140 1.15 21.07 -7.98
CA SER A 140 2.24 21.16 -8.96
C SER A 140 1.74 21.21 -10.40
N LEU A 141 0.68 20.46 -10.73
CA LEU A 141 0.05 20.47 -12.05
C LEU A 141 -0.63 21.82 -12.33
N SER A 142 -1.32 22.40 -11.34
CA SER A 142 -2.00 23.69 -11.50
C SER A 142 -1.03 24.87 -11.71
N ASN A 143 0.21 24.78 -11.22
CA ASN A 143 1.24 25.81 -11.43
C ASN A 143 1.97 25.66 -12.77
N ALA A 144 1.77 24.55 -13.48
CA ALA A 144 2.40 24.27 -14.78
C ALA A 144 1.50 24.60 -15.98
N LEU A 145 0.19 24.86 -15.72
CA LEU A 145 -0.81 25.31 -16.70
C LEU A 145 -0.91 26.83 -16.72
#